data_e4971b67935ab980e0265a9704c8ca31
#
_entry.id   e4971b67935ab980e0265a9704c8ca31
#
_cell.length_a   1.000
_cell.length_b   1.000
_cell.length_c   1.000
_cell.angle_alpha   90.00
_cell.angle_beta   90.00
_cell.angle_gamma   90.00
#
_symmetry.space_group_name_H-M   'P 1'
#
loop_
_entity.id
_entity.type
_entity.pdbx_description
1 polymer ?
#
loop_
_entity_poly.entity_id
_entity_poly.type
_entity_poly.pdbx_seq_one_letter_code
_entity_poly.pdbx_strand_id
1 'polypeptide(L)'
;MAKTILIVEDNELNMKLFHDLLEAHNYQTLQTRDGSDALALAREHMPDLILMDIQLPGVSGLEVTRQIKADDELKKIPVVAVTAFAMKGDE
;
A
#
# COMPACT_ATOMS: atom_id res chain seq x y z
N MET A 1 5.11 4.25 -20.06
CA MET A 1 5.25 4.97 -18.81
C MET A 1 5.11 4.06 -17.63
N ALA A 2 5.92 4.26 -16.62
CA ALA A 2 5.87 3.41 -15.46
C ALA A 2 4.63 3.69 -14.63
N LYS A 3 4.02 2.63 -14.12
CA LYS A 3 2.90 2.79 -13.20
C LYS A 3 3.42 3.01 -11.79
N THR A 4 2.66 3.72 -11.00
CA THR A 4 3.02 4.06 -9.64
C THR A 4 2.23 3.22 -8.66
N ILE A 5 2.93 2.64 -7.70
CA ILE A 5 2.31 1.80 -6.67
C ILE A 5 2.65 2.40 -5.31
N LEU A 6 1.61 2.64 -4.53
CA LEU A 6 1.79 3.11 -3.15
C LEU A 6 1.89 1.91 -2.24
N ILE A 7 2.98 1.84 -1.48
CA ILE A 7 3.21 0.75 -0.53
C ILE A 7 2.98 1.31 0.88
N VAL A 8 2.02 0.73 1.58
CA VAL A 8 1.74 1.09 2.97
C VAL A 8 2.14 -0.08 3.83
N GLU A 9 3.29 0.01 4.47
CA GLU A 9 3.89 -1.11 5.18
C GLU A 9 4.73 -0.59 6.33
N ASP A 10 4.51 -1.13 7.52
CA ASP A 10 5.24 -0.70 8.71
C ASP A 10 6.61 -1.36 8.84
N ASN A 11 6.76 -2.56 8.36
CA ASN A 11 8.00 -3.33 8.50
C ASN A 11 8.99 -2.91 7.42
N GLU A 12 10.18 -2.49 7.83
CA GLU A 12 11.17 -1.98 6.89
C GLU A 12 11.64 -3.05 5.92
N LEU A 13 11.80 -4.27 6.38
CA LEU A 13 12.24 -5.34 5.51
C LEU A 13 11.20 -5.65 4.44
N ASN A 14 9.94 -5.71 4.83
CA ASN A 14 8.87 -5.94 3.87
C ASN A 14 8.77 -4.79 2.87
N MET A 15 8.93 -3.57 3.36
CA MET A 15 8.91 -2.40 2.49
C MET A 15 9.99 -2.50 1.43
N LYS A 16 11.20 -2.87 1.85
CA LYS A 16 12.30 -3.01 0.92
C LYS A 16 12.05 -4.13 -0.08
N LEU A 17 11.50 -5.24 0.37
CA LEU A 17 11.20 -6.35 -0.52
C LEU A 17 10.18 -5.96 -1.58
N PHE A 18 9.12 -5.28 -1.17
CA PHE A 18 8.12 -4.83 -2.13
C PHE A 18 8.70 -3.82 -3.10
N HIS A 19 9.46 -2.88 -2.57
CA HIS A 19 10.08 -1.85 -3.40
C HIS A 19 11.00 -2.47 -4.46
N ASP A 20 11.88 -3.36 -4.03
CA ASP A 20 12.83 -3.99 -4.95
C ASP A 20 12.12 -4.81 -6.00
N LEU A 21 11.11 -5.57 -5.59
CA LEU A 21 10.37 -6.41 -6.51
C LEU A 21 9.64 -5.56 -7.56
N LEU A 22 9.00 -4.50 -7.11
CA LEU A 22 8.23 -3.67 -8.04
C LEU A 22 9.14 -2.90 -8.97
N GLU A 23 10.27 -2.41 -8.47
CA GLU A 23 11.20 -1.72 -9.35
C GLU A 23 11.80 -2.65 -10.40
N ALA A 24 12.00 -3.90 -10.04
CA ALA A 24 12.49 -4.88 -10.99
C ALA A 24 11.51 -5.08 -12.15
N HIS A 25 10.25 -4.76 -11.94
CA HIS A 25 9.22 -4.83 -12.97
C HIS A 25 8.89 -3.49 -13.57
N ASN A 26 9.74 -2.50 -13.34
CA ASN A 26 9.62 -1.16 -13.93
C ASN A 26 8.46 -0.34 -13.37
N TYR A 27 8.06 -0.60 -12.14
CA TYR A 27 7.08 0.23 -11.46
C TYR A 27 7.79 1.29 -10.62
N GLN A 28 7.14 2.43 -10.49
CA GLN A 28 7.57 3.43 -9.52
C GLN A 28 6.86 3.17 -8.21
N THR A 29 7.53 3.45 -7.10
CA THR A 29 6.94 3.20 -5.80
C THR A 29 6.89 4.47 -4.97
N LEU A 30 5.80 4.60 -4.22
CA LEU A 30 5.67 5.56 -3.14
C LEU A 30 5.58 4.74 -1.87
N GLN A 31 6.17 5.22 -0.79
CA GLN A 31 6.27 4.44 0.42
C GLN A 31 5.77 5.25 1.62
N THR A 32 4.99 4.62 2.48
CA THR A 32 4.65 5.21 3.75
C THR A 32 4.48 4.09 4.77
N ARG A 33 4.75 4.43 6.02
CA ARG A 33 4.58 3.49 7.13
C ARG A 33 3.34 3.81 7.96
N ASP A 34 2.62 4.83 7.58
CA ASP A 34 1.51 5.36 8.34
C ASP A 34 0.24 5.35 7.50
N GLY A 35 -0.81 4.73 8.03
CA GLY A 35 -2.08 4.67 7.32
C GLY A 35 -2.68 6.03 7.06
N SER A 36 -2.47 6.98 7.96
CA SER A 36 -2.99 8.33 7.76
C SER A 36 -2.34 9.00 6.57
N ASP A 37 -1.02 8.82 6.42
CA ASP A 37 -0.31 9.39 5.29
C ASP A 37 -0.72 8.74 3.98
N ALA A 38 -1.18 7.48 4.05
CA ALA A 38 -1.56 6.77 2.84
C ALA A 38 -2.68 7.48 2.11
N LEU A 39 -3.67 7.99 2.84
CA LEU A 39 -4.78 8.71 2.22
C LEU A 39 -4.30 9.99 1.55
N ALA A 40 -3.44 10.73 2.23
CA ALA A 40 -2.91 11.97 1.66
C ALA A 40 -2.08 11.70 0.41
N LEU A 41 -1.23 10.69 0.47
CA LEU A 41 -0.39 10.33 -0.67
C LEU A 41 -1.23 9.84 -1.85
N ALA A 42 -2.28 9.08 -1.56
CA ALA A 42 -3.15 8.59 -2.62
C ALA A 42 -3.85 9.74 -3.32
N ARG A 43 -4.30 10.74 -2.57
CA ARG A 43 -4.95 11.89 -3.17
C ARG A 43 -4.00 12.74 -3.98
N GLU A 44 -2.79 12.89 -3.46
CA GLU A 44 -1.80 13.75 -4.11
C GLU A 44 -1.25 13.12 -5.38
N HIS A 45 -0.98 11.84 -5.35
CA HIS A 45 -0.26 11.18 -6.44
C HIS A 45 -1.14 10.27 -7.31
N MET A 46 -2.31 9.92 -6.85
CA MET A 46 -3.23 9.05 -7.58
C MET A 46 -2.52 7.82 -8.14
N PRO A 47 -1.97 6.98 -7.27
CA PRO A 47 -1.24 5.82 -7.75
C PRO A 47 -2.15 4.84 -8.50
N ASP A 48 -1.54 3.98 -9.28
CA ASP A 48 -2.27 2.98 -10.05
C ASP A 48 -2.70 1.80 -9.21
N LEU A 49 -2.05 1.59 -8.08
CA LEU A 49 -2.32 0.46 -7.19
C LEU A 49 -1.82 0.80 -5.80
N ILE A 50 -2.48 0.28 -4.79
CA ILE A 50 -2.04 0.43 -3.40
C ILE A 50 -1.84 -0.95 -2.82
N LEU A 51 -0.64 -1.20 -2.30
CA LEU A 51 -0.36 -2.38 -1.49
C LEU A 51 -0.52 -1.98 -0.03
N MET A 52 -1.49 -2.58 0.64
CA MET A 52 -1.87 -2.17 1.99
C MET A 52 -1.58 -3.28 2.99
N ASP A 53 -0.72 -2.98 3.96
CA ASP A 53 -0.51 -3.89 5.07
C ASP A 53 -1.69 -3.76 6.01
N ILE A 54 -2.29 -4.88 6.36
CA ILE A 54 -3.45 -4.88 7.26
C ILE A 54 -3.03 -4.54 8.68
N GLN A 55 -1.83 -4.92 9.08
CA GLN A 55 -1.38 -4.76 10.46
C GLN A 55 -0.51 -3.53 10.62
N LEU A 56 -1.12 -2.36 10.53
CA LEU A 56 -0.41 -1.11 10.74
C LEU A 56 -0.57 -0.66 12.19
N PRO A 57 0.44 0.03 12.74
CA PRO A 57 0.30 0.57 14.08
C PRO A 57 -0.74 1.68 14.11
N GLY A 58 -1.53 1.70 15.15
CA GLY A 58 -2.51 2.74 15.37
C GLY A 58 -3.77 2.60 14.54
N VAL A 59 -3.63 2.47 13.23
CA VAL A 59 -4.78 2.40 12.32
C VAL A 59 -4.70 1.11 11.52
N SER A 60 -5.79 0.37 11.54
CA SER A 60 -5.85 -0.88 10.77
C SER A 60 -5.81 -0.59 9.27
N GLY A 61 -5.05 -1.41 8.54
CA GLY A 61 -5.04 -1.31 7.09
C GLY A 61 -6.43 -1.52 6.49
N LEU A 62 -7.26 -2.33 7.15
CA LEU A 62 -8.63 -2.51 6.69
C LEU A 62 -9.43 -1.22 6.79
N GLU A 63 -9.20 -0.46 7.85
CA GLU A 63 -9.90 0.81 8.02
C GLU A 63 -9.46 1.81 6.96
N VAL A 64 -8.15 1.86 6.68
CA VAL A 64 -7.64 2.75 5.65
C VAL A 64 -8.22 2.35 4.29
N THR A 65 -8.28 1.05 4.01
CA THR A 65 -8.87 0.56 2.78
C THR A 65 -10.33 0.99 2.66
N ARG A 66 -11.07 0.89 3.77
CA ARG A 66 -12.46 1.30 3.76
C ARG A 66 -12.60 2.79 3.43
N GLN A 67 -11.73 3.61 4.01
CA GLN A 67 -11.76 5.04 3.73
C GLN A 67 -11.44 5.33 2.27
N ILE A 68 -10.49 4.60 1.70
CA ILE A 68 -10.17 4.75 0.29
C ILE A 68 -11.37 4.38 -0.58
N LYS A 69 -12.03 3.29 -0.26
CA LYS A 69 -13.16 2.84 -1.07
C LYS A 69 -14.39 3.71 -0.89
N ALA A 70 -14.45 4.48 0.20
CA ALA A 70 -15.55 5.42 0.42
C ALA A 70 -15.32 6.76 -0.26
N ASP A 71 -14.12 7.01 -0.75
CA ASP A 71 -13.78 8.28 -1.41
C ASP A 71 -14.05 8.16 -2.90
N ASP A 72 -14.84 9.09 -3.45
CA ASP A 72 -15.25 9.01 -4.84
C ASP A 72 -14.07 9.04 -5.82
N GLU A 73 -12.99 9.71 -5.44
CA GLU A 73 -11.82 9.78 -6.30
C GLU A 73 -10.90 8.59 -6.12
N LEU A 74 -10.75 8.13 -4.88
CA LEU A 74 -9.81 7.08 -4.56
C LEU A 74 -10.35 5.68 -4.77
N LYS A 75 -11.67 5.53 -4.76
CA LYS A 75 -12.25 4.19 -4.84
C LYS A 75 -11.92 3.49 -6.16
N LYS A 76 -11.48 4.24 -7.14
CA LYS A 76 -11.09 3.67 -8.43
C LYS A 76 -9.74 2.95 -8.35
N ILE A 77 -8.94 3.25 -7.35
CA ILE A 77 -7.61 2.67 -7.23
C ILE A 77 -7.73 1.29 -6.61
N PRO A 78 -7.22 0.25 -7.27
CA PRO A 78 -7.23 -1.08 -6.67
C PRO A 78 -6.38 -1.13 -5.42
N VAL A 79 -6.87 -1.78 -4.38
CA VAL A 79 -6.11 -1.96 -3.14
C VAL A 79 -5.93 -3.45 -2.92
N VAL A 80 -4.67 -3.86 -2.80
CA VAL A 80 -4.34 -5.24 -2.50
C VAL A 80 -3.90 -5.32 -1.06
N ALA A 81 -4.64 -6.08 -0.26
CA ALA A 81 -4.31 -6.25 1.14
C ALA A 81 -3.19 -7.27 1.29
N VAL A 82 -2.19 -6.90 2.06
CA VAL A 82 -1.03 -7.75 2.30
C VAL A 82 -0.88 -7.95 3.80
N THR A 83 -0.68 -9.16 4.22
CA THR A 83 -0.44 -9.43 5.63
C THR A 83 0.95 -10.02 5.79
N ALA A 84 1.64 -9.59 6.83
CA ALA A 84 2.99 -10.05 7.05
C ALA A 84 3.04 -11.56 7.25
N PHE A 85 2.07 -12.10 7.94
CA PHE A 85 2.13 -13.52 8.18
C PHE A 85 1.62 -14.34 7.02
N ALA A 86 0.99 -13.75 6.05
CA ALA A 86 0.74 -14.45 4.82
C ALA A 86 2.05 -14.88 4.19
N MET A 87 3.08 -14.13 4.45
CA MET A 87 4.39 -14.41 3.90
C MET A 87 5.09 -15.53 4.64
N LYS A 88 4.60 -15.91 5.77
CA LYS A 88 5.14 -17.07 6.46
C LYS A 88 4.78 -18.35 5.75
N GLY A 89 3.83 -18.29 4.91
CA GLY A 89 3.34 -19.46 4.26
C GLY A 89 2.56 -20.33 5.12
N ASP A 90 2.28 -20.08 6.09
CA ASP A 90 1.74 -20.84 7.08
C ASP A 90 0.66 -21.58 6.90
N GLU A 91 1.02 -21.62 6.74
CA GLU A 91 0.53 -22.15 6.60
C GLU A 91 0.38 -22.52 6.38
#